data_64e84c8975ee6976111aedbf415c3920
#
_entry.id   64e84c8975ee6976111aedbf415c3920
#
_cell.length_a   1.000
_cell.length_b   1.000
_cell.length_c   1.000
_cell.angle_alpha   90.00
_cell.angle_beta   90.00
_cell.angle_gamma   90.00
#
_symmetry.space_group_name_H-M   'P 1'
#
loop_
_entity.id
_entity.type
_entity.pdbx_description
1 polymer ?
#
loop_
_entity_poly.entity_id
_entity_poly.type
_entity_poly.pdbx_seq_one_letter_code
_entity_poly.pdbx_strand_id
1 'polypeptide(L)'
;AIEGLADDLYDFRAKPRTVGEGLHLYTLADPSAECELAAALLRQKALSGVRCRDMAVVCGDLESYGPALQAAFEQYDIPLFLSEKTDLLQSPALQAALGGLRALENGLEFADVTDWLRCGVGGFSRDALDRLENYCFRWNIRGGKWLQPFTAPTCGYEKPAADEGEKLAAIEQTRGQIAVFLAPLQQNLQACRFGEQYAAAL
;
A
#
# COMPACT_ATOMS: atom_id res chain seq x y z
N ALA A 1 -37.85 12.48 18.81
CA ALA A 1 -37.92 11.06 19.19
C ALA A 1 -36.55 10.50 19.64
N ILE A 2 -35.46 10.98 19.05
CA ILE A 2 -34.08 10.50 19.36
C ILE A 2 -33.43 11.29 20.52
N GLU A 3 -33.88 12.53 20.79
CA GLU A 3 -33.31 13.40 21.82
C GLU A 3 -33.28 12.79 23.22
N GLY A 4 -34.31 12.02 23.60
CA GLY A 4 -34.31 11.34 24.90
C GLY A 4 -33.54 10.01 24.94
N LEU A 5 -33.18 9.44 23.77
CA LEU A 5 -32.44 8.18 23.71
C LEU A 5 -30.99 8.34 24.16
N ALA A 6 -30.37 9.46 23.80
CA ALA A 6 -28.98 9.74 24.18
C ALA A 6 -28.82 9.88 25.71
N ASP A 7 -29.81 10.49 26.36
CA ASP A 7 -29.82 10.70 27.81
C ASP A 7 -30.07 9.38 28.58
N ASP A 8 -30.89 8.50 28.02
CA ASP A 8 -31.30 7.27 28.68
C ASP A 8 -30.40 6.05 28.35
N LEU A 9 -29.55 6.14 27.32
CA LEU A 9 -28.82 4.99 26.76
C LEU A 9 -27.96 4.24 27.78
N TYR A 10 -27.43 4.94 28.78
CA TYR A 10 -26.60 4.38 29.85
C TYR A 10 -27.25 4.46 31.22
N ASP A 11 -28.52 4.92 31.30
CA ASP A 11 -29.27 4.92 32.55
C ASP A 11 -30.09 3.64 32.72
N PHE A 12 -29.56 2.70 33.52
CA PHE A 12 -30.22 1.42 33.81
C PHE A 12 -31.57 1.57 34.59
N ARG A 13 -31.88 2.80 35.04
CA ARG A 13 -33.18 3.13 35.72
C ARG A 13 -34.16 3.82 34.78
N ALA A 14 -33.72 4.10 33.54
CA ALA A 14 -34.59 4.73 32.54
C ALA A 14 -35.87 3.87 32.31
N LYS A 15 -37.01 4.54 32.27
CA LYS A 15 -38.30 3.88 32.02
C LYS A 15 -38.42 3.62 30.50
N PRO A 16 -39.03 2.49 30.11
CA PRO A 16 -39.32 2.23 28.70
C PRO A 16 -40.10 3.40 28.08
N ARG A 17 -39.61 3.92 26.96
CA ARG A 17 -40.31 4.96 26.18
C ARG A 17 -40.84 4.38 24.89
N THR A 18 -41.95 4.93 24.42
CA THR A 18 -42.45 4.61 23.08
C THR A 18 -41.50 5.26 22.05
N VAL A 19 -40.92 4.45 21.21
CA VAL A 19 -40.09 4.94 20.10
C VAL A 19 -40.98 5.49 19.03
N GLY A 20 -40.83 6.74 18.62
CA GLY A 20 -41.56 7.34 17.52
C GLY A 20 -41.10 6.82 16.16
N GLU A 21 -41.79 7.23 15.12
CA GLU A 21 -41.38 6.99 13.73
C GLU A 21 -40.00 7.55 13.46
N GLY A 22 -39.03 6.72 13.08
CA GLY A 22 -37.68 7.17 12.75
C GLY A 22 -36.55 6.36 13.38
N LEU A 23 -36.90 5.39 14.27
CA LEU A 23 -35.94 4.39 14.71
C LEU A 23 -36.38 3.01 14.19
N HIS A 24 -35.48 2.37 13.45
CA HIS A 24 -35.69 1.05 12.89
C HIS A 24 -34.56 0.13 13.35
N LEU A 25 -34.90 -1.07 13.75
CA LEU A 25 -33.97 -2.12 14.12
C LEU A 25 -34.08 -3.26 13.10
N TYR A 26 -32.96 -3.64 12.52
CA TYR A 26 -32.88 -4.75 11.58
C TYR A 26 -31.92 -5.82 12.11
N THR A 27 -32.24 -7.08 11.85
CA THR A 27 -31.35 -8.22 12.09
C THR A 27 -31.13 -8.92 10.77
N LEU A 28 -29.86 -9.10 10.40
CA LEU A 28 -29.46 -9.64 9.11
C LEU A 28 -28.56 -10.86 9.31
N ALA A 29 -28.30 -11.59 8.25
CA ALA A 29 -27.60 -12.87 8.30
C ALA A 29 -26.11 -12.72 8.53
N ASP A 30 -25.52 -11.68 7.96
CA ASP A 30 -24.08 -11.44 7.95
C ASP A 30 -23.74 -9.95 7.74
N PRO A 31 -22.48 -9.54 7.98
CA PRO A 31 -22.03 -8.16 7.80
C PRO A 31 -22.22 -7.61 6.38
N SER A 32 -22.12 -8.44 5.35
CA SER A 32 -22.32 -8.00 3.97
C SER A 32 -23.76 -7.58 3.72
N ALA A 33 -24.72 -8.38 4.21
CA ALA A 33 -26.14 -8.04 4.14
C ALA A 33 -26.48 -6.76 4.93
N GLU A 34 -25.80 -6.51 6.06
CA GLU A 34 -25.94 -5.27 6.83
C GLU A 34 -25.46 -4.06 6.01
N CYS A 35 -24.31 -4.17 5.34
CA CYS A 35 -23.77 -3.13 4.48
C CYS A 35 -24.67 -2.86 3.27
N GLU A 36 -25.20 -3.91 2.63
CA GLU A 36 -26.13 -3.77 1.52
C GLU A 36 -27.42 -3.09 1.93
N LEU A 37 -28.01 -3.48 3.07
CA LEU A 37 -29.20 -2.81 3.58
C LEU A 37 -28.94 -1.35 3.89
N ALA A 38 -27.80 -1.03 4.53
CA ALA A 38 -27.42 0.34 4.82
C ALA A 38 -27.30 1.16 3.53
N ALA A 39 -26.61 0.64 2.52
CA ALA A 39 -26.46 1.29 1.21
C ALA A 39 -27.83 1.50 0.54
N ALA A 40 -28.72 0.49 0.54
CA ALA A 40 -30.05 0.59 -0.04
C ALA A 40 -30.90 1.67 0.65
N LEU A 41 -30.90 1.72 1.97
CA LEU A 41 -31.61 2.74 2.75
C LEU A 41 -31.09 4.15 2.48
N LEU A 42 -29.77 4.31 2.43
CA LEU A 42 -29.14 5.61 2.11
C LEU A 42 -29.45 6.05 0.69
N ARG A 43 -29.41 5.12 -0.28
CA ARG A 43 -29.85 5.43 -1.64
C ARG A 43 -31.28 5.91 -1.70
N GLN A 44 -32.18 5.23 -1.01
CA GLN A 44 -33.60 5.65 -0.94
C GLN A 44 -33.72 7.06 -0.36
N LYS A 45 -32.95 7.39 0.69
CA LYS A 45 -32.93 8.73 1.28
C LYS A 45 -32.34 9.77 0.33
N ALA A 46 -31.26 9.43 -0.39
CA ALA A 46 -30.67 10.32 -1.39
C ALA A 46 -31.67 10.63 -2.53
N LEU A 47 -32.40 9.62 -3.01
CA LEU A 47 -33.43 9.79 -4.03
C LEU A 47 -34.61 10.65 -3.53
N SER A 48 -34.89 10.66 -2.23
CA SER A 48 -35.90 11.53 -1.61
C SER A 48 -35.42 12.96 -1.37
N GLY A 49 -34.15 13.28 -1.76
CA GLY A 49 -33.58 14.64 -1.70
C GLY A 49 -32.69 14.91 -0.48
N VAL A 50 -32.42 13.92 0.36
CA VAL A 50 -31.44 14.07 1.46
C VAL A 50 -30.04 14.08 0.88
N ARG A 51 -29.23 15.07 1.27
CA ARG A 51 -27.86 15.18 0.75
C ARG A 51 -26.95 14.13 1.39
N CYS A 52 -26.06 13.51 0.60
CA CYS A 52 -25.13 12.49 1.10
C CYS A 52 -24.29 12.98 2.28
N ARG A 53 -23.89 14.25 2.29
CA ARG A 53 -23.14 14.83 3.41
C ARG A 53 -23.90 14.94 4.74
N ASP A 54 -25.21 14.80 4.70
CA ASP A 54 -26.07 14.86 5.88
C ASP A 54 -26.44 13.43 6.39
N MET A 55 -25.81 12.42 5.80
CA MET A 55 -26.01 10.99 6.15
C MET A 55 -24.68 10.41 6.64
N ALA A 56 -24.75 9.55 7.65
CA ALA A 56 -23.59 8.86 8.20
C ALA A 56 -23.92 7.41 8.53
N VAL A 57 -22.93 6.53 8.35
CA VAL A 57 -22.93 5.18 8.88
C VAL A 57 -21.90 5.11 9.99
N VAL A 58 -22.29 4.59 11.13
CA VAL A 58 -21.39 4.40 12.28
C VAL A 58 -21.19 2.91 12.48
N CYS A 59 -19.96 2.49 12.53
CA CYS A 59 -19.55 1.11 12.69
C CYS A 59 -18.55 1.00 13.85
N GLY A 60 -18.68 -0.03 14.68
CA GLY A 60 -17.75 -0.26 15.80
C GLY A 60 -16.41 -0.84 15.37
N ASP A 61 -16.39 -1.53 14.22
CA ASP A 61 -15.19 -2.16 13.66
C ASP A 61 -15.11 -1.84 12.16
N LEU A 62 -14.48 -0.73 11.84
CA LEU A 62 -14.37 -0.28 10.45
C LEU A 62 -13.38 -1.12 9.64
N GLU A 63 -12.38 -1.74 10.29
CA GLU A 63 -11.41 -2.60 9.64
C GLU A 63 -12.08 -3.84 9.02
N SER A 64 -12.98 -4.48 9.76
CA SER A 64 -13.73 -5.66 9.27
C SER A 64 -14.85 -5.29 8.29
N TYR A 65 -15.56 -4.17 8.52
CA TYR A 65 -16.71 -3.76 7.71
C TYR A 65 -16.33 -2.93 6.47
N GLY A 66 -15.16 -2.29 6.46
CA GLY A 66 -14.74 -1.37 5.41
C GLY A 66 -14.86 -1.94 4.00
N PRO A 67 -14.28 -3.13 3.71
CA PRO A 67 -14.36 -3.73 2.38
C PRO A 67 -15.81 -4.03 1.94
N ALA A 68 -16.65 -4.50 2.85
CA ALA A 68 -18.07 -4.79 2.57
C ALA A 68 -18.88 -3.51 2.34
N LEU A 69 -18.61 -2.46 3.13
CA LEU A 69 -19.21 -1.13 2.93
C LEU A 69 -18.81 -0.56 1.56
N GLN A 70 -17.54 -0.62 1.19
CA GLN A 70 -17.06 -0.13 -0.10
C GLN A 70 -17.75 -0.84 -1.24
N ALA A 71 -17.80 -2.17 -1.23
CA ALA A 71 -18.45 -2.96 -2.27
C ALA A 71 -19.97 -2.65 -2.37
N ALA A 72 -20.67 -2.58 -1.24
CA ALA A 72 -22.09 -2.26 -1.22
C ALA A 72 -22.38 -0.84 -1.74
N PHE A 73 -21.58 0.16 -1.33
CA PHE A 73 -21.78 1.55 -1.77
C PHE A 73 -21.44 1.75 -3.25
N GLU A 74 -20.43 1.04 -3.77
CA GLU A 74 -20.14 1.00 -5.21
C GLU A 74 -21.31 0.39 -5.98
N GLN A 75 -21.85 -0.74 -5.53
CA GLN A 75 -22.98 -1.41 -6.16
C GLN A 75 -24.24 -0.52 -6.22
N TYR A 76 -24.47 0.29 -5.20
CA TYR A 76 -25.61 1.21 -5.12
C TYR A 76 -25.32 2.61 -5.67
N ASP A 77 -24.14 2.83 -6.24
CA ASP A 77 -23.68 4.12 -6.81
C ASP A 77 -23.84 5.28 -5.81
N ILE A 78 -23.35 5.08 -4.59
CA ILE A 78 -23.36 6.07 -3.52
C ILE A 78 -21.89 6.46 -3.19
N PRO A 79 -21.56 7.75 -3.17
CA PRO A 79 -20.24 8.20 -2.75
C PRO A 79 -20.01 7.85 -1.28
N LEU A 80 -18.90 7.15 -1.00
CA LEU A 80 -18.48 6.76 0.34
C LEU A 80 -17.20 7.47 0.73
N PHE A 81 -17.17 8.02 1.94
CA PHE A 81 -15.95 8.46 2.61
C PHE A 81 -15.74 7.60 3.85
N LEU A 82 -14.69 6.78 3.84
CA LEU A 82 -14.28 5.98 4.99
C LEU A 82 -13.26 6.76 5.83
N SER A 83 -13.55 6.94 7.12
CA SER A 83 -12.62 7.57 8.07
C SER A 83 -11.67 6.52 8.63
N GLU A 84 -10.89 5.88 7.77
CA GLU A 84 -9.86 4.92 8.18
C GLU A 84 -8.53 5.61 8.42
N LYS A 85 -7.83 5.14 9.45
CA LYS A 85 -6.44 5.47 9.65
C LYS A 85 -5.61 4.47 8.86
N THR A 86 -5.18 4.86 7.67
CA THR A 86 -4.24 4.05 6.89
C THR A 86 -2.83 4.24 7.44
N ASP A 87 -2.15 3.14 7.69
CA ASP A 87 -0.72 3.20 8.00
C ASP A 87 0.03 3.67 6.76
N LEU A 88 0.54 4.89 6.83
CA LEU A 88 1.29 5.50 5.73
C LEU A 88 2.54 4.69 5.37
N LEU A 89 3.10 3.93 6.32
CA LEU A 89 4.25 3.06 6.07
C LEU A 89 3.93 1.90 5.10
N GLN A 90 2.66 1.59 4.89
CA GLN A 90 2.23 0.60 3.88
C GLN A 90 2.09 1.21 2.47
N SER A 91 2.19 2.53 2.34
CA SER A 91 2.16 3.19 1.03
C SER A 91 3.36 2.77 0.19
N PRO A 92 3.17 2.29 -1.06
CA PRO A 92 4.28 1.91 -1.94
C PRO A 92 5.30 3.04 -2.15
N ALA A 93 4.85 4.29 -2.21
CA ALA A 93 5.72 5.45 -2.36
C ALA A 93 6.63 5.65 -1.14
N LEU A 94 6.09 5.52 0.07
CA LEU A 94 6.88 5.61 1.30
C LEU A 94 7.81 4.41 1.46
N GLN A 95 7.35 3.20 1.14
CA GLN A 95 8.20 2.01 1.12
C GLN A 95 9.36 2.18 0.15
N ALA A 96 9.13 2.75 -1.02
CA ALA A 96 10.18 3.04 -2.00
C ALA A 96 11.20 4.06 -1.46
N ALA A 97 10.74 5.16 -0.86
CA ALA A 97 11.62 6.18 -0.28
C ALA A 97 12.45 5.62 0.90
N LEU A 98 11.78 4.96 1.86
CA LEU A 98 12.44 4.38 3.03
C LEU A 98 13.34 3.19 2.66
N GLY A 99 12.93 2.37 1.68
CA GLY A 99 13.72 1.25 1.18
C GLY A 99 15.02 1.70 0.55
N GLY A 100 15.00 2.77 -0.25
CA GLY A 100 16.21 3.37 -0.82
C GLY A 100 17.17 3.90 0.24
N LEU A 101 16.66 4.61 1.26
CA LEU A 101 17.46 5.08 2.38
C LEU A 101 18.08 3.92 3.17
N ARG A 102 17.30 2.89 3.47
CA ARG A 102 17.78 1.69 4.17
C ARG A 102 18.85 0.96 3.38
N ALA A 103 18.67 0.80 2.06
CA ALA A 103 19.65 0.17 1.19
C ALA A 103 21.00 0.93 1.21
N LEU A 104 20.95 2.27 1.25
CA LEU A 104 22.16 3.09 1.31
C LEU A 104 22.81 3.07 2.71
N GLU A 105 22.00 3.15 3.77
CA GLU A 105 22.47 3.07 5.17
C GLU A 105 23.20 1.74 5.44
N ASN A 106 22.64 0.64 4.97
CA ASN A 106 23.20 -0.70 5.13
C ASN A 106 24.32 -1.01 4.11
N GLY A 107 24.76 -0.03 3.31
CA GLY A 107 25.87 -0.20 2.38
C GLY A 107 25.53 -1.04 1.16
N LEU A 108 24.31 -0.97 0.65
CA LEU A 108 23.80 -1.67 -0.52
C LEU A 108 23.84 -3.20 -0.36
N GLU A 109 23.40 -3.70 0.78
CA GLU A 109 23.23 -5.14 0.98
C GLU A 109 22.19 -5.70 -0.01
N PHE A 110 22.38 -6.96 -0.41
CA PHE A 110 21.56 -7.60 -1.43
C PHE A 110 20.06 -7.54 -1.10
N ALA A 111 19.67 -7.90 0.11
CA ALA A 111 18.28 -7.92 0.53
C ALA A 111 17.62 -6.52 0.46
N ASP A 112 18.31 -5.51 0.97
CA ASP A 112 17.76 -4.16 1.02
C ASP A 112 17.55 -3.57 -0.40
N VAL A 113 18.50 -3.81 -1.30
CA VAL A 113 18.40 -3.33 -2.69
C VAL A 113 17.28 -4.06 -3.43
N THR A 114 17.17 -5.38 -3.27
CA THR A 114 16.12 -6.17 -3.95
C THR A 114 14.74 -5.84 -3.42
N ASP A 115 14.56 -5.69 -2.11
CA ASP A 115 13.30 -5.27 -1.50
C ASP A 115 12.89 -3.87 -1.99
N TRP A 116 13.84 -2.95 -2.07
CA TRP A 116 13.60 -1.61 -2.59
C TRP A 116 13.12 -1.63 -4.05
N LEU A 117 13.78 -2.39 -4.91
CA LEU A 117 13.39 -2.52 -6.33
C LEU A 117 11.99 -3.15 -6.48
N ARG A 118 11.62 -4.08 -5.61
CA ARG A 118 10.29 -4.70 -5.57
C ARG A 118 9.17 -3.74 -5.17
N CYS A 119 9.48 -2.60 -4.55
CA CYS A 119 8.51 -1.52 -4.31
C CYS A 119 8.07 -0.79 -5.60
N GLY A 120 8.53 -1.21 -6.77
CA GLY A 120 8.17 -0.62 -8.06
C GLY A 120 9.08 0.51 -8.52
N VAL A 121 10.18 0.75 -7.83
CA VAL A 121 11.20 1.74 -8.22
C VAL A 121 11.81 1.37 -9.58
N GLY A 122 11.87 2.34 -10.47
CA GLY A 122 12.46 2.17 -11.81
C GLY A 122 11.55 1.50 -12.84
N GLY A 123 10.34 1.04 -12.47
CA GLY A 123 9.37 0.47 -13.40
C GLY A 123 9.81 -0.83 -14.07
N PHE A 124 10.66 -1.61 -13.45
CA PHE A 124 11.14 -2.89 -13.98
C PHE A 124 10.04 -3.94 -14.00
N SER A 125 10.05 -4.80 -15.04
CA SER A 125 9.19 -5.97 -15.04
C SER A 125 9.63 -6.98 -13.96
N ARG A 126 8.66 -7.74 -13.43
CA ARG A 126 8.95 -8.80 -12.44
C ARG A 126 10.02 -9.78 -12.97
N ASP A 127 9.92 -10.15 -14.24
CA ASP A 127 10.84 -11.08 -14.90
C ASP A 127 12.29 -10.53 -14.94
N ALA A 128 12.45 -9.23 -15.19
CA ALA A 128 13.76 -8.58 -15.17
C ALA A 128 14.37 -8.56 -13.77
N LEU A 129 13.54 -8.27 -12.75
CA LEU A 129 13.98 -8.29 -11.35
C LEU A 129 14.34 -9.70 -10.90
N ASP A 130 13.53 -10.71 -11.22
CA ASP A 130 13.80 -12.10 -10.84
C ASP A 130 15.11 -12.62 -11.45
N ARG A 131 15.41 -12.27 -12.71
CA ARG A 131 16.69 -12.60 -13.34
C ARG A 131 17.87 -11.89 -12.68
N LEU A 132 17.70 -10.61 -12.37
CA LEU A 132 18.71 -9.82 -11.68
C LEU A 132 18.99 -10.38 -10.28
N GLU A 133 17.96 -10.69 -9.50
CA GLU A 133 18.09 -11.25 -8.15
C GLU A 133 18.80 -12.60 -8.16
N ASN A 134 18.41 -13.51 -9.06
CA ASN A 134 19.06 -14.80 -9.22
C ASN A 134 20.56 -14.65 -9.53
N TYR A 135 20.90 -13.70 -10.39
CA TYR A 135 22.30 -13.38 -10.69
C TYR A 135 23.03 -12.82 -9.48
N CYS A 136 22.44 -11.82 -8.83
CA CYS A 136 23.04 -11.17 -7.67
C CYS A 136 23.21 -12.13 -6.49
N PHE A 137 22.24 -12.99 -6.24
CA PHE A 137 22.33 -14.03 -5.22
C PHE A 137 23.48 -15.00 -5.52
N ARG A 138 23.57 -15.48 -6.77
CA ARG A 138 24.59 -16.43 -7.22
C ARG A 138 26.01 -15.89 -7.04
N TRP A 139 26.22 -14.63 -7.42
CA TRP A 139 27.55 -14.00 -7.42
C TRP A 139 27.82 -13.14 -6.19
N ASN A 140 26.92 -13.20 -5.19
CA ASN A 140 27.04 -12.45 -3.95
C ASN A 140 27.31 -10.95 -4.24
N ILE A 141 26.41 -10.35 -5.04
CA ILE A 141 26.48 -8.93 -5.37
C ILE A 141 25.96 -8.14 -4.18
N ARG A 142 26.83 -7.27 -3.67
CA ARG A 142 26.52 -6.33 -2.59
C ARG A 142 27.52 -5.17 -2.60
N GLY A 143 27.16 -4.06 -1.92
CA GLY A 143 28.01 -2.90 -1.84
C GLY A 143 28.31 -2.29 -3.20
N GLY A 144 29.52 -1.82 -3.37
CA GLY A 144 29.99 -1.19 -4.63
C GLY A 144 29.88 -2.06 -5.88
N LYS A 145 29.65 -3.37 -5.75
CA LYS A 145 29.48 -4.25 -6.90
C LYS A 145 28.22 -3.91 -7.71
N TRP A 146 27.18 -3.34 -7.09
CA TRP A 146 26.00 -2.88 -7.80
C TRP A 146 26.28 -1.82 -8.87
N LEU A 147 27.32 -1.05 -8.67
CA LEU A 147 27.73 0.03 -9.57
C LEU A 147 28.79 -0.41 -10.60
N GLN A 148 29.29 -1.65 -10.51
CA GLN A 148 30.25 -2.21 -11.44
C GLN A 148 29.57 -3.08 -12.49
N PRO A 149 30.09 -3.16 -13.72
CA PRO A 149 29.54 -4.05 -14.76
C PRO A 149 29.53 -5.51 -14.32
N PHE A 150 28.44 -6.20 -14.62
CA PHE A 150 28.32 -7.63 -14.39
C PHE A 150 28.95 -8.41 -15.55
N THR A 151 29.96 -9.21 -15.23
CA THR A 151 30.75 -9.93 -16.24
C THR A 151 30.76 -11.43 -16.04
N ALA A 152 30.27 -11.90 -14.88
CA ALA A 152 30.21 -13.32 -14.59
C ALA A 152 29.10 -14.03 -15.35
N PRO A 153 29.23 -15.32 -15.71
CA PRO A 153 28.23 -16.05 -16.46
C PRO A 153 26.93 -16.23 -15.67
N THR A 154 25.77 -16.16 -16.35
CA THR A 154 24.46 -16.33 -15.70
C THR A 154 24.20 -17.78 -15.30
N CYS A 155 24.80 -18.74 -15.98
CA CYS A 155 24.75 -20.16 -15.67
C CYS A 155 25.58 -20.58 -14.43
N GLY A 156 26.35 -19.63 -13.85
CA GLY A 156 27.25 -19.94 -12.73
C GLY A 156 28.46 -20.75 -13.18
N TYR A 157 28.66 -21.92 -12.57
CA TYR A 157 29.77 -22.82 -12.87
C TYR A 157 29.39 -23.91 -13.90
N GLU A 158 28.19 -23.88 -14.44
CA GLU A 158 27.74 -24.79 -15.46
C GLU A 158 28.25 -24.38 -16.84
N LYS A 159 28.13 -25.31 -17.80
CA LYS A 159 28.54 -25.00 -19.18
C LYS A 159 27.59 -23.95 -19.78
N PRO A 160 28.14 -22.86 -20.34
CA PRO A 160 27.33 -21.83 -20.95
C PRO A 160 26.43 -22.35 -22.08
N ALA A 161 25.18 -21.93 -22.10
CA ALA A 161 24.26 -22.16 -23.19
C ALA A 161 24.53 -21.19 -24.37
N ALA A 162 23.97 -21.46 -25.53
CA ALA A 162 24.16 -20.63 -26.73
C ALA A 162 23.66 -19.19 -26.55
N ASP A 163 22.65 -18.98 -25.68
CA ASP A 163 22.00 -17.69 -25.39
C ASP A 163 22.56 -16.96 -24.14
N GLU A 164 23.69 -17.46 -23.62
CA GLU A 164 24.28 -16.92 -22.37
C GLU A 164 24.62 -15.42 -22.49
N GLY A 165 25.18 -15.01 -23.63
CA GLY A 165 25.51 -13.62 -23.88
C GLY A 165 24.31 -12.68 -23.87
N GLU A 166 23.19 -13.12 -24.42
CA GLU A 166 21.94 -12.35 -24.43
C GLU A 166 21.35 -12.22 -23.03
N LYS A 167 21.38 -13.29 -22.25
CA LYS A 167 20.92 -13.29 -20.86
C LYS A 167 21.74 -12.34 -19.99
N LEU A 168 23.05 -12.39 -20.11
CA LEU A 168 23.93 -11.50 -19.38
C LEU A 168 23.72 -10.04 -19.79
N ALA A 169 23.58 -9.77 -21.08
CA ALA A 169 23.31 -8.42 -21.59
C ALA A 169 22.00 -7.84 -21.06
N ALA A 170 20.93 -8.66 -20.99
CA ALA A 170 19.66 -8.23 -20.42
C ALA A 170 19.76 -7.88 -18.92
N ILE A 171 20.48 -8.68 -18.14
CA ILE A 171 20.73 -8.41 -16.71
C ILE A 171 21.58 -7.16 -16.54
N GLU A 172 22.65 -6.99 -17.33
CA GLU A 172 23.51 -5.82 -17.28
C GLU A 172 22.76 -4.54 -17.69
N GLN A 173 21.85 -4.62 -18.64
CA GLN A 173 20.99 -3.50 -19.00
C GLN A 173 20.12 -3.06 -17.79
N THR A 174 19.51 -4.01 -17.10
CA THR A 174 18.74 -3.73 -15.88
C THR A 174 19.60 -3.12 -14.80
N ARG A 175 20.78 -3.69 -14.53
CA ARG A 175 21.75 -3.14 -13.58
C ARG A 175 22.16 -1.71 -13.96
N GLY A 176 22.43 -1.47 -15.24
CA GLY A 176 22.83 -0.15 -15.75
C GLY A 176 21.76 0.91 -15.48
N GLN A 177 20.49 0.56 -15.69
CA GLN A 177 19.36 1.45 -15.37
C GLN A 177 19.29 1.73 -13.86
N ILE A 178 19.50 0.73 -13.01
CA ILE A 178 19.55 0.90 -11.56
C ILE A 178 20.70 1.83 -11.16
N ALA A 179 21.87 1.65 -11.73
CA ALA A 179 23.04 2.46 -11.41
C ALA A 179 22.87 3.95 -11.77
N VAL A 180 22.05 4.28 -12.78
CA VAL A 180 21.78 5.68 -13.18
C VAL A 180 21.15 6.49 -12.07
N PHE A 181 20.27 5.90 -11.27
CA PHE A 181 19.64 6.61 -10.14
C PHE A 181 20.31 6.30 -8.80
N LEU A 182 20.89 5.13 -8.63
CA LEU A 182 21.53 4.72 -7.38
C LEU A 182 22.83 5.50 -7.11
N ALA A 183 23.66 5.69 -8.13
CA ALA A 183 24.94 6.36 -7.97
C ALA A 183 24.79 7.86 -7.57
N PRO A 184 23.95 8.67 -8.22
CA PRO A 184 23.70 10.05 -7.79
C PRO A 184 23.09 10.13 -6.39
N LEU A 185 22.13 9.23 -6.07
CA LEU A 185 21.51 9.19 -4.76
C LEU A 185 22.54 8.93 -3.66
N GLN A 186 23.43 7.96 -3.86
CA GLN A 186 24.52 7.67 -2.93
C GLN A 186 25.46 8.87 -2.74
N GLN A 187 25.85 9.52 -3.83
CA GLN A 187 26.75 10.69 -3.79
C GLN A 187 26.09 11.88 -3.07
N ASN A 188 24.84 12.18 -3.38
CA ASN A 188 24.10 13.29 -2.77
C ASN A 188 23.94 13.07 -1.26
N LEU A 189 23.57 11.86 -0.84
CA LEU A 189 23.39 11.55 0.58
C LEU A 189 24.69 11.53 1.37
N GLN A 190 25.79 11.10 0.77
CA GLN A 190 27.12 11.18 1.40
C GLN A 190 27.59 12.63 1.62
N ALA A 191 27.12 13.56 0.81
CA ALA A 191 27.43 14.99 0.96
C ALA A 191 26.56 15.69 2.03
N CYS A 192 25.45 15.08 2.46
CA CYS A 192 24.52 15.65 3.44
C CYS A 192 25.09 15.59 4.87
N ARG A 193 24.94 16.69 5.62
CA ARG A 193 25.35 16.80 7.02
C ARG A 193 24.17 17.11 7.97
N PHE A 194 23.09 17.62 7.44
CA PHE A 194 21.92 18.08 8.22
C PHE A 194 20.62 17.53 7.61
N GLY A 195 19.60 17.35 8.44
CA GLY A 195 18.31 16.75 8.06
C GLY A 195 17.63 17.41 6.85
N GLU A 196 17.69 18.74 6.74
CA GLU A 196 17.13 19.48 5.60
C GLU A 196 17.82 19.12 4.26
N GLN A 197 19.11 18.82 4.29
CA GLN A 197 19.87 18.41 3.11
C GLN A 197 19.46 17.01 2.65
N TYR A 198 19.18 16.11 3.58
CA TYR A 198 18.66 14.78 3.26
C TYR A 198 17.29 14.84 2.60
N ALA A 199 16.38 15.71 3.10
CA ALA A 199 15.07 15.90 2.51
C ALA A 199 15.12 16.49 1.09
N ALA A 200 16.13 17.30 0.77
CA ALA A 200 16.32 17.89 -0.54
C ALA A 200 17.04 16.95 -1.53
N ALA A 201 17.76 15.94 -1.04
CA ALA A 201 18.52 14.98 -1.84
C ALA A 201 17.69 13.75 -2.28
N LEU A 202 16.54 13.55 -1.66
CA LEU A 202 15.57 12.51 -1.98
C LEU A 202 14.56 12.98 -3.04
#